data_c83e670aa736a612d624f48a3219026b
#
_entry.id   c83e670aa736a612d624f48a3219026b
#
_cell.length_a   1.000
_cell.length_b   1.000
_cell.length_c   1.000
_cell.angle_alpha   90.00
_cell.angle_beta   90.00
_cell.angle_gamma   90.00
#
_symmetry.space_group_name_H-M   'P 1'
#
loop_
_entity.id
_entity.type
_entity.pdbx_description
1 polymer ?
#
loop_
_entity_poly.entity_id
_entity_poly.type
_entity_poly.pdbx_seq_one_letter_code
_entity_poly.pdbx_strand_id
1 'polypeptide(L)'
;MELEYSFPNLPELNNLKILVSNDNGRIKTSLHGSYSMRTWFFIKVYFTFHEKVGSLANYKGSRVPSMYIPPIPSVPHARILESYLASALFKKLIPQAVTIGVTTACQLQCVHCSAKGRSKTVPILTTDELKQVTRDCIDLGVPNITFTGGEPLLRADLEEIIASVPPEQAITLVFTNALGLTAQRAKQLKESGLFGVHISLDSVNPSEHDRLRGLKGSFQSVKEGVKNALDAGLLVGISTYVTREKALNHDILPIADLCAQWGVHEMTVFDAIQTGELKEQKDITLNKSTRKILLGDSKRINKKYKGKLRVVTQTWTNSGQGFSRFIGCLAANLQFHITTQGDFAPCDFTPLTFGNIREEPLKKLWEKILQHPAYCYRKQSCRMQDPDFRKKYIDTIPKDADLPYPISKL
;
A
#
# COMPACT_ATOMS: atom_id res chain seq x y z
N MET A 1 11.48 8.34 -22.85
CA MET A 1 10.01 8.08 -22.90
C MET A 1 9.27 9.35 -22.58
N GLU A 2 8.22 9.66 -23.33
CA GLU A 2 7.39 10.86 -23.18
C GLU A 2 5.92 10.48 -23.20
N LEU A 3 5.07 11.13 -22.38
CA LEU A 3 3.64 10.88 -22.29
C LEU A 3 2.88 12.17 -21.96
N GLU A 4 1.77 12.39 -22.66
CA GLU A 4 0.80 13.44 -22.34
C GLU A 4 -0.15 12.97 -21.23
N TYR A 5 -0.22 13.72 -20.14
CA TYR A 5 -1.16 13.48 -19.05
C TYR A 5 -2.43 14.27 -19.28
N SER A 6 -3.56 13.59 -19.15
CA SER A 6 -4.93 14.14 -19.11
C SER A 6 -5.61 13.72 -17.82
N PHE A 7 -6.70 14.41 -17.46
CA PHE A 7 -7.38 14.28 -16.16
C PHE A 7 -8.87 14.03 -16.33
N PRO A 8 -9.26 12.80 -16.75
CA PRO A 8 -10.65 12.48 -17.12
C PRO A 8 -11.64 12.60 -15.95
N ASN A 9 -11.19 12.45 -14.72
CA ASN A 9 -12.05 12.60 -13.53
C ASN A 9 -12.14 14.04 -13.01
N LEU A 10 -11.48 15.01 -13.69
CA LEU A 10 -11.49 16.43 -13.37
C LEU A 10 -11.90 17.27 -14.58
N PRO A 11 -13.23 17.35 -14.87
CA PRO A 11 -13.74 18.16 -15.98
C PRO A 11 -13.27 19.61 -15.95
N GLU A 12 -12.99 20.15 -14.76
CA GLU A 12 -12.46 21.49 -14.56
C GLU A 12 -11.05 21.68 -15.16
N LEU A 13 -10.35 20.59 -15.47
CA LEU A 13 -9.01 20.56 -16.06
C LEU A 13 -8.97 19.94 -17.46
N ASN A 14 -10.11 19.80 -18.14
CA ASN A 14 -10.18 19.17 -19.47
C ASN A 14 -9.25 19.81 -20.52
N ASN A 15 -8.97 21.10 -20.39
CA ASN A 15 -8.08 21.83 -21.28
C ASN A 15 -6.61 21.83 -20.84
N LEU A 16 -6.28 21.27 -19.68
CA LEU A 16 -4.92 21.14 -19.21
C LEU A 16 -4.30 19.84 -19.71
N LYS A 17 -3.18 19.96 -20.37
CA LYS A 17 -2.32 18.84 -20.78
C LYS A 17 -0.93 19.03 -20.23
N ILE A 18 -0.35 17.99 -19.69
CA ILE A 18 1.01 18.00 -19.19
C ILE A 18 1.82 16.97 -19.96
N LEU A 19 2.78 17.45 -20.73
CA LEU A 19 3.75 16.57 -21.36
C LEU A 19 4.83 16.24 -20.33
N VAL A 20 4.98 14.96 -20.01
CA VAL A 20 5.94 14.45 -19.03
C VAL A 20 6.91 13.53 -19.73
N SER A 21 8.21 13.80 -19.59
CA SER A 21 9.24 12.95 -20.16
C SER A 21 10.29 12.55 -19.13
N ASN A 22 10.87 11.36 -19.35
CA ASN A 22 12.06 10.90 -18.63
C ASN A 22 13.26 10.95 -19.59
N ASP A 23 14.14 11.92 -19.36
CA ASP A 23 15.36 12.12 -20.11
C ASP A 23 16.55 11.78 -19.21
N ASN A 24 17.16 10.61 -19.44
CA ASN A 24 18.33 10.12 -18.68
C ASN A 24 18.13 10.19 -17.15
N GLY A 25 16.92 9.83 -16.69
CA GLY A 25 16.55 9.83 -15.27
C GLY A 25 16.10 11.19 -14.73
N ARG A 26 16.02 12.23 -15.56
CA ARG A 26 15.43 13.53 -15.21
C ARG A 26 14.00 13.65 -15.72
N ILE A 27 13.10 14.10 -14.87
CA ILE A 27 11.72 14.38 -15.26
C ILE A 27 11.65 15.79 -15.84
N LYS A 28 11.26 15.90 -17.12
CA LYS A 28 10.94 17.18 -17.75
C LYS A 28 9.44 17.31 -17.91
N THR A 29 8.89 18.50 -17.72
CA THR A 29 7.46 18.77 -17.83
C THR A 29 7.20 20.05 -18.60
N SER A 30 6.23 20.02 -19.51
CA SER A 30 5.66 21.21 -20.12
C SER A 30 4.14 21.18 -19.99
N LEU A 31 3.54 22.35 -19.74
CA LEU A 31 2.09 22.51 -19.54
C LEU A 31 1.51 23.24 -20.74
N HIS A 32 0.38 22.74 -21.25
CA HIS A 32 -0.34 23.28 -22.39
C HIS A 32 -1.82 23.46 -22.03
N GLY A 33 -2.45 24.45 -22.66
CA GLY A 33 -3.86 24.75 -22.45
C GLY A 33 -4.12 25.77 -21.34
N SER A 34 -5.33 25.77 -20.80
CA SER A 34 -5.78 26.75 -19.81
C SER A 34 -5.66 26.19 -18.39
N TYR A 35 -5.00 26.90 -17.52
CA TYR A 35 -4.83 26.55 -16.11
C TYR A 35 -4.57 27.77 -15.23
N SER A 36 -4.90 27.66 -13.94
CA SER A 36 -4.61 28.72 -12.98
C SER A 36 -3.15 28.73 -12.54
N MET A 37 -2.67 29.89 -12.03
CA MET A 37 -1.34 30.00 -11.41
C MET A 37 -1.18 29.01 -10.24
N ARG A 38 -2.26 28.75 -9.48
CA ARG A 38 -2.28 27.77 -8.38
C ARG A 38 -2.05 26.36 -8.88
N THR A 39 -2.66 25.97 -10.00
CA THR A 39 -2.48 24.66 -10.67
C THR A 39 -1.03 24.51 -11.12
N TRP A 40 -0.48 25.51 -11.80
CA TRP A 40 0.90 25.52 -12.26
C TRP A 40 1.87 25.34 -11.10
N PHE A 41 1.71 26.12 -10.02
CA PHE A 41 2.58 26.04 -8.84
C PHE A 41 2.54 24.65 -8.20
N PHE A 42 1.34 24.07 -8.06
CA PHE A 42 1.17 22.73 -7.50
C PHE A 42 1.91 21.67 -8.33
N ILE A 43 1.73 21.67 -9.65
CA ILE A 43 2.37 20.72 -10.56
C ILE A 43 3.90 20.86 -10.50
N LYS A 44 4.40 22.07 -10.51
CA LYS A 44 5.85 22.34 -10.41
C LYS A 44 6.43 21.81 -9.10
N VAL A 45 5.78 22.06 -7.98
CA VAL A 45 6.20 21.55 -6.65
C VAL A 45 6.16 20.03 -6.63
N TYR A 46 5.11 19.41 -7.17
CA TYR A 46 4.93 17.96 -7.24
C TYR A 46 6.09 17.29 -7.99
N PHE A 47 6.38 17.71 -9.21
CA PHE A 47 7.48 17.12 -10.00
C PHE A 47 8.86 17.43 -9.44
N THR A 48 9.07 18.63 -8.89
CA THR A 48 10.33 18.96 -8.19
C THR A 48 10.57 18.03 -7.00
N PHE A 49 9.51 17.66 -6.29
CA PHE A 49 9.61 16.68 -5.21
C PHE A 49 10.03 15.32 -5.75
N HIS A 50 9.38 14.80 -6.80
CA HIS A 50 9.73 13.53 -7.39
C HIS A 50 11.16 13.49 -7.96
N GLU A 51 11.65 14.60 -8.50
CA GLU A 51 13.05 14.73 -8.90
C GLU A 51 14.03 14.49 -7.73
N LYS A 52 13.75 15.11 -6.57
CA LYS A 52 14.59 14.98 -5.36
C LYS A 52 14.58 13.57 -4.77
N VAL A 53 13.47 12.86 -4.92
CA VAL A 53 13.28 11.51 -4.36
C VAL A 53 14.22 10.49 -5.01
N GLY A 54 14.59 10.68 -6.27
CA GLY A 54 15.42 9.74 -7.02
C GLY A 54 14.64 8.54 -7.56
N SER A 55 15.32 7.58 -8.18
CA SER A 55 14.74 6.38 -8.75
C SER A 55 15.24 5.13 -8.05
N LEU A 56 14.37 4.13 -7.83
CA LEU A 56 14.72 2.78 -7.38
C LEU A 56 15.13 1.89 -8.55
N ALA A 57 14.42 2.05 -9.66
CA ALA A 57 14.58 1.22 -10.84
C ALA A 57 14.16 1.97 -12.10
N ASN A 58 14.50 1.42 -13.26
CA ASN A 58 13.94 1.79 -14.56
C ASN A 58 12.94 0.71 -14.97
N TYR A 59 11.73 1.10 -15.31
CA TYR A 59 10.69 0.20 -15.77
C TYR A 59 10.19 0.64 -17.15
N LYS A 60 10.54 -0.11 -18.20
CA LYS A 60 10.17 0.20 -19.59
C LYS A 60 10.48 1.65 -20.01
N GLY A 61 11.65 2.18 -19.60
CA GLY A 61 12.08 3.55 -19.91
C GLY A 61 11.55 4.64 -18.96
N SER A 62 10.68 4.30 -18.02
CA SER A 62 10.18 5.19 -16.99
C SER A 62 10.88 4.95 -15.66
N ARG A 63 11.11 6.01 -14.88
CA ARG A 63 11.72 5.87 -13.55
C ARG A 63 10.69 5.47 -12.50
N VAL A 64 11.06 4.58 -11.61
CA VAL A 64 10.24 4.15 -10.46
C VAL A 64 10.71 4.85 -9.20
N PRO A 65 9.97 5.82 -8.65
CA PRO A 65 10.40 6.51 -7.42
C PRO A 65 10.15 5.68 -6.16
N SER A 66 9.14 4.83 -6.13
CA SER A 66 8.77 3.92 -5.04
C SER A 66 7.90 2.79 -5.59
N MET A 67 7.85 1.66 -4.90
CA MET A 67 6.95 0.56 -5.31
C MET A 67 5.48 0.95 -5.21
N TYR A 68 5.12 1.95 -4.39
CA TYR A 68 3.75 2.47 -4.27
C TYR A 68 3.43 3.61 -5.24
N ILE A 69 4.40 4.06 -6.01
CA ILE A 69 4.23 5.14 -6.98
C ILE A 69 4.48 4.58 -8.37
N PRO A 70 3.47 4.60 -9.25
CA PRO A 70 3.64 4.15 -10.63
C PRO A 70 4.82 4.81 -11.34
N PRO A 71 5.40 4.14 -12.36
CA PRO A 71 6.53 4.65 -13.12
C PRO A 71 6.25 6.03 -13.73
N ILE A 72 7.25 6.91 -13.74
CA ILE A 72 7.16 8.27 -14.31
C ILE A 72 7.99 8.37 -15.59
N PRO A 73 7.37 8.70 -16.74
CA PRO A 73 5.93 8.90 -16.99
C PRO A 73 5.16 7.60 -17.15
N SER A 74 3.86 7.60 -16.78
CA SER A 74 2.89 6.53 -17.09
C SER A 74 1.46 7.03 -16.87
N VAL A 75 0.45 6.37 -17.46
CA VAL A 75 -0.96 6.69 -17.20
C VAL A 75 -1.33 6.45 -15.73
N PRO A 76 -0.93 5.34 -15.07
CA PRO A 76 -1.17 5.19 -13.64
C PRO A 76 -0.57 6.34 -12.80
N HIS A 77 0.59 6.88 -13.19
CA HIS A 77 1.15 8.04 -12.50
C HIS A 77 0.33 9.33 -12.77
N ALA A 78 -0.22 9.51 -13.96
CA ALA A 78 -1.13 10.63 -14.24
C ALA A 78 -2.35 10.59 -13.30
N ARG A 79 -2.91 9.41 -13.02
CA ARG A 79 -4.01 9.21 -12.05
C ARG A 79 -3.61 9.58 -10.61
N ILE A 80 -2.36 9.30 -10.20
CA ILE A 80 -1.84 9.78 -8.90
C ILE A 80 -1.84 11.31 -8.85
N LEU A 81 -1.33 11.96 -9.89
CA LEU A 81 -1.34 13.42 -9.98
C LEU A 81 -2.75 13.98 -10.00
N GLU A 82 -3.66 13.35 -10.77
CA GLU A 82 -5.09 13.70 -10.82
C GLU A 82 -5.72 13.68 -9.43
N SER A 83 -5.52 12.62 -8.65
CA SER A 83 -6.03 12.51 -7.28
C SER A 83 -5.49 13.62 -6.37
N TYR A 84 -4.22 13.97 -6.49
CA TYR A 84 -3.65 15.09 -5.74
C TYR A 84 -4.22 16.45 -6.16
N LEU A 85 -4.40 16.68 -7.47
CA LEU A 85 -5.03 17.89 -8.00
C LEU A 85 -6.49 17.99 -7.55
N ALA A 86 -7.25 16.88 -7.63
CA ALA A 86 -8.62 16.79 -7.15
C ALA A 86 -8.74 17.25 -5.69
N SER A 87 -7.87 16.73 -4.86
CA SER A 87 -7.86 17.05 -3.44
C SER A 87 -7.40 18.47 -3.14
N ALA A 88 -6.33 18.95 -3.80
CA ALA A 88 -5.72 20.27 -3.51
C ALA A 88 -6.53 21.43 -4.07
N LEU A 89 -7.14 21.26 -5.24
CA LEU A 89 -7.82 22.34 -5.95
C LEU A 89 -9.35 22.32 -5.77
N PHE A 90 -9.94 21.13 -5.70
CA PHE A 90 -11.39 20.96 -5.79
C PHE A 90 -12.02 20.29 -4.57
N LYS A 91 -11.22 19.92 -3.55
CA LYS A 91 -11.69 19.20 -2.35
C LYS A 91 -12.40 17.88 -2.67
N LYS A 92 -12.10 17.28 -3.83
CA LYS A 92 -12.57 15.97 -4.22
C LYS A 92 -11.56 14.91 -3.81
N LEU A 93 -12.01 13.75 -3.35
CA LEU A 93 -11.15 12.62 -2.99
C LEU A 93 -11.33 11.49 -4.01
N ILE A 94 -10.28 11.24 -4.79
CA ILE A 94 -10.15 10.10 -5.70
C ILE A 94 -9.15 9.14 -5.05
N PRO A 95 -9.49 7.85 -4.86
CA PRO A 95 -8.59 6.92 -4.21
C PRO A 95 -7.36 6.62 -5.07
N GLN A 96 -6.20 6.49 -4.44
CA GLN A 96 -4.92 6.19 -5.11
C GLN A 96 -4.51 4.73 -4.97
N ALA A 97 -5.05 4.03 -3.98
CA ALA A 97 -4.68 2.65 -3.70
C ALA A 97 -5.86 1.85 -3.16
N VAL A 98 -5.86 0.57 -3.47
CA VAL A 98 -6.71 -0.43 -2.85
C VAL A 98 -5.88 -1.62 -2.43
N THR A 99 -6.19 -2.21 -1.27
CA THR A 99 -5.76 -3.56 -0.92
C THR A 99 -6.95 -4.51 -1.04
N ILE A 100 -6.75 -5.65 -1.70
CA ILE A 100 -7.79 -6.66 -1.96
C ILE A 100 -7.37 -7.97 -1.33
N GLY A 101 -8.16 -8.46 -0.38
CA GLY A 101 -8.00 -9.79 0.17
C GLY A 101 -8.47 -10.83 -0.85
N VAL A 102 -7.58 -11.73 -1.29
CA VAL A 102 -7.92 -12.74 -2.29
C VAL A 102 -8.19 -14.12 -1.71
N THR A 103 -7.71 -14.42 -0.50
CA THR A 103 -7.94 -15.67 0.21
C THR A 103 -7.79 -15.51 1.72
N THR A 104 -8.49 -16.31 2.50
CA THR A 104 -8.30 -16.42 3.95
C THR A 104 -7.27 -17.49 4.33
N ALA A 105 -6.91 -18.37 3.41
CA ALA A 105 -5.94 -19.45 3.65
C ALA A 105 -4.53 -18.88 3.86
N CYS A 106 -3.82 -19.38 4.85
CA CYS A 106 -2.43 -19.07 5.14
C CYS A 106 -1.77 -20.24 5.86
N GLN A 107 -0.52 -20.55 5.50
CA GLN A 107 0.27 -21.60 6.15
C GLN A 107 0.91 -21.13 7.47
N LEU A 108 0.93 -19.82 7.72
CA LEU A 108 1.59 -19.21 8.86
C LEU A 108 0.64 -18.87 10.00
N GLN A 109 1.20 -18.78 11.21
CA GLN A 109 0.52 -18.36 12.44
C GLN A 109 1.26 -17.18 13.09
N CYS A 110 1.34 -16.07 12.34
CA CYS A 110 2.12 -14.91 12.77
C CYS A 110 1.57 -14.29 14.05
N VAL A 111 2.44 -13.98 15.01
CA VAL A 111 2.10 -13.35 16.30
C VAL A 111 1.51 -11.93 16.18
N HIS A 112 1.57 -11.35 14.99
CA HIS A 112 1.11 -9.98 14.70
C HIS A 112 0.08 -9.92 13.55
N CYS A 113 -0.54 -11.05 13.20
CA CYS A 113 -1.46 -11.12 12.07
C CYS A 113 -2.66 -10.18 12.25
N SER A 114 -2.78 -9.17 11.40
CA SER A 114 -3.88 -8.20 11.42
C SER A 114 -5.21 -8.79 10.91
N ALA A 115 -5.15 -9.86 10.10
CA ALA A 115 -6.33 -10.53 9.53
C ALA A 115 -6.96 -11.58 10.46
N LYS A 116 -6.34 -11.84 11.64
CA LYS A 116 -6.90 -12.79 12.60
C LYS A 116 -8.24 -12.30 13.16
N GLY A 117 -9.19 -13.23 13.31
CA GLY A 117 -10.52 -12.92 13.82
C GLY A 117 -11.52 -12.41 12.78
N ARG A 118 -11.11 -12.27 11.51
CA ARG A 118 -12.07 -11.97 10.42
C ARG A 118 -12.95 -13.18 10.15
N SER A 119 -14.23 -12.93 9.80
CA SER A 119 -15.21 -13.97 9.52
C SER A 119 -14.72 -14.98 8.47
N LYS A 120 -15.06 -16.25 8.68
CA LYS A 120 -14.80 -17.35 7.74
C LYS A 120 -16.10 -18.00 7.26
N THR A 121 -17.24 -17.49 7.72
CA THR A 121 -18.57 -18.08 7.44
C THR A 121 -19.12 -17.66 6.08
N VAL A 122 -18.71 -16.50 5.57
CA VAL A 122 -19.14 -16.00 4.27
C VAL A 122 -18.16 -16.50 3.19
N PRO A 123 -18.66 -16.98 2.03
CA PRO A 123 -17.80 -17.40 0.93
C PRO A 123 -16.88 -16.29 0.45
N ILE A 124 -15.62 -16.65 0.18
CA ILE A 124 -14.65 -15.70 -0.41
C ILE A 124 -15.08 -15.33 -1.83
N LEU A 125 -14.57 -14.19 -2.31
CA LEU A 125 -14.78 -13.74 -3.68
C LEU A 125 -14.24 -14.73 -4.70
N THR A 126 -15.06 -15.03 -5.70
CA THR A 126 -14.69 -15.85 -6.85
C THR A 126 -13.69 -15.11 -7.75
N THR A 127 -13.11 -15.81 -8.72
CA THR A 127 -12.23 -15.21 -9.73
C THR A 127 -12.93 -14.09 -10.50
N ASP A 128 -14.17 -14.31 -10.95
CA ASP A 128 -14.93 -13.33 -11.71
C ASP A 128 -15.32 -12.12 -10.87
N GLU A 129 -15.70 -12.33 -9.60
CA GLU A 129 -15.97 -11.22 -8.68
C GLU A 129 -14.68 -10.39 -8.44
N LEU A 130 -13.51 -11.01 -8.26
CA LEU A 130 -12.25 -10.30 -8.11
C LEU A 130 -11.86 -9.52 -9.37
N LYS A 131 -12.05 -10.09 -10.55
CA LYS A 131 -11.87 -9.38 -11.83
C LYS A 131 -12.83 -8.20 -11.97
N GLN A 132 -14.08 -8.34 -11.52
CA GLN A 132 -15.02 -7.22 -11.50
C GLN A 132 -14.58 -6.13 -10.52
N VAL A 133 -14.17 -6.50 -9.31
CA VAL A 133 -13.62 -5.56 -8.33
C VAL A 133 -12.44 -4.78 -8.89
N THR A 134 -11.51 -5.43 -9.60
CA THR A 134 -10.36 -4.73 -10.20
C THR A 134 -10.80 -3.74 -11.26
N ARG A 135 -11.80 -4.08 -12.11
CA ARG A 135 -12.39 -3.14 -13.07
C ARG A 135 -13.04 -1.95 -12.39
N ASP A 136 -13.87 -2.20 -11.37
CA ASP A 136 -14.54 -1.14 -10.62
C ASP A 136 -13.54 -0.20 -9.92
N CYS A 137 -12.41 -0.73 -9.44
CA CYS A 137 -11.32 0.07 -8.89
C CYS A 137 -10.67 0.97 -9.95
N ILE A 138 -10.42 0.44 -11.15
CA ILE A 138 -9.86 1.20 -12.29
C ILE A 138 -10.82 2.31 -12.72
N ASP A 139 -12.11 2.02 -12.79
CA ASP A 139 -13.17 2.99 -13.14
C ASP A 139 -13.32 4.08 -12.07
N LEU A 140 -13.07 3.74 -10.81
CA LEU A 140 -13.01 4.71 -9.70
C LEU A 140 -11.73 5.58 -9.72
N GLY A 141 -10.78 5.27 -10.60
CA GLY A 141 -9.54 6.02 -10.77
C GLY A 141 -8.34 5.47 -10.00
N VAL A 142 -8.42 4.29 -9.39
CA VAL A 142 -7.34 3.68 -8.59
C VAL A 142 -6.17 3.24 -9.46
N PRO A 143 -4.95 3.80 -9.29
CA PRO A 143 -3.77 3.42 -10.05
C PRO A 143 -2.88 2.37 -9.38
N ASN A 144 -3.18 1.94 -8.15
CA ASN A 144 -2.38 0.97 -7.40
C ASN A 144 -3.29 -0.06 -6.74
N ILE A 145 -3.20 -1.31 -7.21
CA ILE A 145 -3.97 -2.44 -6.70
C ILE A 145 -3.02 -3.43 -6.04
N THR A 146 -3.22 -3.68 -4.75
CA THR A 146 -2.39 -4.59 -3.96
C THR A 146 -3.20 -5.80 -3.53
N PHE A 147 -2.78 -6.98 -3.95
CA PHE A 147 -3.38 -8.25 -3.52
C PHE A 147 -2.74 -8.73 -2.22
N THR A 148 -3.60 -9.12 -1.28
CA THR A 148 -3.25 -9.56 0.07
C THR A 148 -4.26 -10.61 0.55
N GLY A 149 -4.36 -10.85 1.85
CA GLY A 149 -5.33 -11.78 2.46
C GLY A 149 -4.69 -12.59 3.56
N GLY A 150 -4.85 -13.91 3.52
CA GLY A 150 -3.97 -14.85 4.19
C GLY A 150 -2.62 -14.89 3.47
N GLU A 151 -2.43 -15.88 2.59
CA GLU A 151 -1.29 -15.92 1.66
C GLU A 151 -1.79 -15.97 0.22
N PRO A 152 -1.61 -14.90 -0.57
CA PRO A 152 -2.12 -14.84 -1.94
C PRO A 152 -1.59 -15.93 -2.86
N LEU A 153 -0.34 -16.38 -2.67
CA LEU A 153 0.26 -17.44 -3.48
C LEU A 153 -0.38 -18.82 -3.30
N LEU A 154 -1.25 -19.00 -2.29
CA LEU A 154 -2.07 -20.21 -2.16
C LEU A 154 -3.27 -20.20 -3.11
N ARG A 155 -3.60 -19.06 -3.70
CA ARG A 155 -4.68 -18.98 -4.67
C ARG A 155 -4.18 -19.39 -6.05
N ALA A 156 -4.80 -20.41 -6.64
CA ALA A 156 -4.32 -21.03 -7.89
C ALA A 156 -4.54 -20.13 -9.13
N ASP A 157 -5.58 -19.28 -9.09
CA ASP A 157 -5.98 -18.35 -10.15
C ASP A 157 -5.47 -16.92 -9.96
N LEU A 158 -4.47 -16.70 -9.10
CA LEU A 158 -3.94 -15.38 -8.80
C LEU A 158 -3.39 -14.67 -10.05
N GLU A 159 -2.67 -15.40 -10.91
CA GLU A 159 -2.13 -14.85 -12.16
C GLU A 159 -3.23 -14.41 -13.12
N GLU A 160 -4.34 -15.13 -13.17
CA GLU A 160 -5.51 -14.78 -13.99
C GLU A 160 -6.17 -13.49 -13.49
N ILE A 161 -6.24 -13.31 -12.16
CA ILE A 161 -6.75 -12.10 -11.53
C ILE A 161 -5.81 -10.91 -11.81
N ILE A 162 -4.49 -11.10 -11.67
CA ILE A 162 -3.50 -10.07 -11.96
C ILE A 162 -3.57 -9.65 -13.44
N ALA A 163 -3.66 -10.62 -14.35
CA ALA A 163 -3.74 -10.37 -15.79
C ALA A 163 -5.01 -9.59 -16.21
N SER A 164 -6.05 -9.59 -15.38
CA SER A 164 -7.26 -8.80 -15.62
C SER A 164 -7.07 -7.29 -15.38
N VAL A 165 -5.95 -6.90 -14.77
CA VAL A 165 -5.60 -5.48 -14.53
C VAL A 165 -4.68 -5.00 -15.65
N PRO A 166 -5.14 -4.10 -16.55
CA PRO A 166 -4.30 -3.56 -17.61
C PRO A 166 -3.13 -2.76 -17.01
N PRO A 167 -1.86 -3.16 -17.26
CA PRO A 167 -0.68 -2.52 -16.63
C PRO A 167 -0.47 -1.07 -17.09
N GLU A 168 -1.13 -0.66 -18.17
CA GLU A 168 -1.19 0.75 -18.61
C GLU A 168 -2.19 1.58 -17.81
N GLN A 169 -3.08 0.97 -17.00
CA GLN A 169 -4.06 1.68 -16.21
C GLN A 169 -3.76 1.68 -14.72
N ALA A 170 -3.20 0.58 -14.20
CA ALA A 170 -2.80 0.46 -12.81
C ALA A 170 -1.58 -0.44 -12.64
N ILE A 171 -0.78 -0.21 -11.61
CA ILE A 171 0.22 -1.17 -11.16
C ILE A 171 -0.40 -2.17 -10.20
N THR A 172 0.12 -3.39 -10.21
CA THR A 172 -0.29 -4.47 -9.30
C THR A 172 0.84 -4.88 -8.39
N LEU A 173 0.55 -5.07 -7.11
CA LEU A 173 1.47 -5.55 -6.09
C LEU A 173 0.88 -6.77 -5.37
N VAL A 174 1.74 -7.62 -4.84
CA VAL A 174 1.36 -8.75 -3.98
C VAL A 174 2.14 -8.66 -2.67
N PHE A 175 1.46 -8.77 -1.53
CA PHE A 175 2.09 -9.03 -0.23
C PHE A 175 2.11 -10.54 0.01
N THR A 176 3.29 -11.09 0.31
CA THR A 176 3.47 -12.54 0.46
C THR A 176 4.46 -12.88 1.57
N ASN A 177 4.29 -14.07 2.15
CA ASN A 177 5.27 -14.69 3.04
C ASN A 177 6.39 -15.44 2.28
N ALA A 178 6.31 -15.49 0.96
CA ALA A 178 7.23 -16.14 0.01
C ALA A 178 7.29 -17.68 0.04
N LEU A 179 6.55 -18.40 0.88
CA LEU A 179 6.59 -19.88 0.92
C LEU A 179 6.26 -20.55 -0.41
N GLY A 180 5.45 -19.92 -1.26
CA GLY A 180 5.10 -20.41 -2.60
C GLY A 180 5.82 -19.68 -3.74
N LEU A 181 6.79 -18.81 -3.46
CA LEU A 181 7.44 -17.96 -4.47
C LEU A 181 8.64 -18.69 -5.11
N THR A 182 8.36 -19.81 -5.80
CA THR A 182 9.35 -20.56 -6.59
C THR A 182 9.79 -19.75 -7.81
N ALA A 183 10.92 -20.12 -8.45
CA ALA A 183 11.39 -19.48 -9.67
C ALA A 183 10.34 -19.53 -10.79
N GLN A 184 9.64 -20.66 -10.96
CA GLN A 184 8.56 -20.80 -11.93
C GLN A 184 7.39 -19.88 -11.60
N ARG A 185 6.95 -19.83 -10.32
CA ARG A 185 5.84 -18.97 -9.89
C ARG A 185 6.17 -17.49 -10.05
N ALA A 186 7.39 -17.08 -9.72
CA ALA A 186 7.84 -15.71 -9.90
C ALA A 186 7.81 -15.28 -11.38
N LYS A 187 8.20 -16.19 -12.29
CA LYS A 187 8.12 -15.96 -13.73
C LYS A 187 6.67 -15.83 -14.21
N GLN A 188 5.78 -16.74 -13.80
CA GLN A 188 4.34 -16.68 -14.13
C GLN A 188 3.68 -15.38 -13.65
N LEU A 189 3.98 -14.95 -12.42
CA LEU A 189 3.49 -13.68 -11.87
C LEU A 189 4.01 -12.49 -12.70
N LYS A 190 5.28 -12.51 -13.12
CA LYS A 190 5.83 -11.46 -14.01
C LYS A 190 5.12 -11.43 -15.34
N GLU A 191 4.91 -12.59 -15.96
CA GLU A 191 4.23 -12.76 -17.26
C GLU A 191 2.77 -12.33 -17.19
N SER A 192 2.10 -12.50 -16.04
CA SER A 192 0.73 -12.01 -15.81
C SER A 192 0.62 -10.48 -15.65
N GLY A 193 1.75 -9.76 -15.64
CA GLY A 193 1.77 -8.30 -15.54
C GLY A 193 2.03 -7.77 -14.13
N LEU A 194 2.37 -8.62 -13.16
CA LEU A 194 2.69 -8.18 -11.81
C LEU A 194 3.85 -7.17 -11.83
N PHE A 195 3.65 -6.02 -11.19
CA PHE A 195 4.67 -4.98 -11.08
C PHE A 195 5.73 -5.32 -10.05
N GLY A 196 5.31 -5.81 -8.88
CA GLY A 196 6.25 -6.19 -7.83
C GLY A 196 5.64 -6.95 -6.66
N VAL A 197 6.51 -7.47 -5.79
CA VAL A 197 6.14 -8.20 -4.57
C VAL A 197 6.69 -7.53 -3.34
N HIS A 198 5.89 -7.48 -2.27
CA HIS A 198 6.34 -7.18 -0.92
C HIS A 198 6.45 -8.47 -0.13
N ILE A 199 7.68 -8.88 0.19
CA ILE A 199 7.97 -10.10 0.94
C ILE A 199 8.13 -9.74 2.41
N SER A 200 7.51 -10.52 3.27
CA SER A 200 7.47 -10.27 4.71
C SER A 200 8.75 -10.74 5.41
N LEU A 201 9.48 -9.83 6.09
CA LEU A 201 10.69 -10.16 6.87
C LEU A 201 10.71 -9.37 8.18
N ASP A 202 10.72 -10.06 9.34
CA ASP A 202 10.59 -9.41 10.65
C ASP A 202 11.83 -9.46 11.52
N SER A 203 12.82 -10.24 11.15
CA SER A 203 14.13 -10.31 11.83
C SER A 203 15.21 -10.78 10.87
N VAL A 204 16.45 -10.35 11.11
CA VAL A 204 17.65 -10.90 10.44
C VAL A 204 18.09 -12.23 11.03
N ASN A 205 17.64 -12.55 12.25
CA ASN A 205 17.88 -13.84 12.89
C ASN A 205 16.83 -14.83 12.37
N PRO A 206 17.25 -15.94 11.70
CA PRO A 206 16.36 -16.93 11.15
C PRO A 206 15.39 -17.54 12.17
N SER A 207 15.90 -17.92 13.34
CA SER A 207 15.10 -18.54 14.41
C SER A 207 14.06 -17.58 14.96
N GLU A 208 14.40 -16.30 15.10
CA GLU A 208 13.46 -15.28 15.56
C GLU A 208 12.42 -14.94 14.50
N HIS A 209 12.81 -14.85 13.22
CA HIS A 209 11.86 -14.68 12.13
C HIS A 209 10.85 -15.83 12.10
N ASP A 210 11.35 -17.09 12.13
CA ASP A 210 10.52 -18.29 12.11
C ASP A 210 9.55 -18.34 13.30
N ARG A 211 10.03 -17.96 14.50
CA ARG A 211 9.19 -17.84 15.70
C ARG A 211 8.07 -16.81 15.53
N LEU A 212 8.41 -15.61 15.01
CA LEU A 212 7.42 -14.53 14.79
C LEU A 212 6.38 -14.91 13.74
N ARG A 213 6.76 -15.71 12.75
CA ARG A 213 5.89 -16.19 11.67
C ARG A 213 5.17 -17.51 11.99
N GLY A 214 5.58 -18.20 13.05
CA GLY A 214 4.98 -19.46 13.49
C GLY A 214 5.28 -20.65 12.59
N LEU A 215 6.39 -20.61 11.82
CA LEU A 215 6.81 -21.70 10.95
C LEU A 215 8.34 -21.74 10.80
N LYS A 216 8.94 -22.88 11.19
CA LYS A 216 10.38 -23.13 10.99
C LYS A 216 10.73 -23.19 9.50
N GLY A 217 11.80 -22.51 9.10
CA GLY A 217 12.26 -22.43 7.71
C GLY A 217 11.63 -21.30 6.90
N SER A 218 10.75 -20.49 7.49
CA SER A 218 10.14 -19.34 6.80
C SER A 218 11.17 -18.30 6.38
N PHE A 219 12.23 -18.07 7.17
CA PHE A 219 13.33 -17.18 6.81
C PHE A 219 14.05 -17.61 5.52
N GLN A 220 14.32 -18.91 5.38
CA GLN A 220 14.96 -19.44 4.18
C GLN A 220 14.08 -19.25 2.94
N SER A 221 12.77 -19.47 3.09
CA SER A 221 11.80 -19.22 2.00
C SER A 221 11.76 -17.74 1.59
N VAL A 222 11.89 -16.81 2.54
CA VAL A 222 12.02 -15.37 2.25
C VAL A 222 13.28 -15.10 1.40
N LYS A 223 14.43 -15.64 1.81
CA LYS A 223 15.69 -15.46 1.09
C LYS A 223 15.62 -15.98 -0.36
N GLU A 224 15.07 -17.19 -0.53
CA GLU A 224 14.87 -17.81 -1.83
C GLU A 224 13.85 -17.05 -2.67
N GLY A 225 12.74 -16.64 -2.07
CA GLY A 225 11.69 -15.86 -2.73
C GLY A 225 12.18 -14.50 -3.23
N VAL A 226 13.01 -13.81 -2.45
CA VAL A 226 13.67 -12.56 -2.89
C VAL A 226 14.50 -12.82 -4.14
N LYS A 227 15.37 -13.85 -4.12
CA LYS A 227 16.18 -14.20 -5.27
C LYS A 227 15.34 -14.53 -6.49
N ASN A 228 14.35 -15.39 -6.34
CA ASN A 228 13.47 -15.84 -7.44
C ASN A 228 12.71 -14.68 -8.07
N ALA A 229 12.19 -13.73 -7.24
CA ALA A 229 11.48 -12.57 -7.72
C ALA A 229 12.41 -11.59 -8.48
N LEU A 230 13.64 -11.37 -7.98
CA LEU A 230 14.64 -10.54 -8.66
C LEU A 230 15.06 -11.16 -10.00
N ASP A 231 15.33 -12.46 -10.02
CA ASP A 231 15.70 -13.20 -11.24
C ASP A 231 14.58 -13.17 -12.30
N ALA A 232 13.31 -13.14 -11.87
CA ALA A 232 12.16 -12.97 -12.77
C ALA A 232 11.96 -11.52 -13.23
N GLY A 233 12.73 -10.55 -12.76
CA GLY A 233 12.62 -9.13 -13.11
C GLY A 233 11.41 -8.44 -12.46
N LEU A 234 10.91 -8.94 -11.33
CA LEU A 234 9.93 -8.25 -10.49
C LEU A 234 10.63 -7.17 -9.66
N LEU A 235 9.92 -6.10 -9.34
CA LEU A 235 10.35 -5.23 -8.25
C LEU A 235 10.13 -5.95 -6.92
N VAL A 236 11.12 -5.89 -6.04
CA VAL A 236 11.07 -6.57 -4.75
C VAL A 236 11.15 -5.56 -3.62
N GLY A 237 10.13 -5.58 -2.78
CA GLY A 237 10.10 -4.90 -1.50
C GLY A 237 10.14 -5.89 -0.34
N ILE A 238 10.68 -5.45 0.78
CA ILE A 238 10.50 -6.13 2.06
C ILE A 238 9.46 -5.36 2.88
N SER A 239 8.54 -6.08 3.51
CA SER A 239 7.63 -5.52 4.51
C SER A 239 7.99 -6.03 5.90
N THR A 240 8.08 -5.13 6.86
CA THR A 240 8.31 -5.44 8.28
C THR A 240 7.42 -4.58 9.17
N TYR A 241 7.14 -5.05 10.39
CA TYR A 241 6.45 -4.26 11.38
C TYR A 241 7.38 -3.87 12.54
N VAL A 242 7.10 -2.72 13.14
CA VAL A 242 7.89 -2.20 14.26
C VAL A 242 7.00 -1.94 15.47
N THR A 243 7.33 -2.59 16.57
CA THR A 243 6.79 -2.33 17.91
C THR A 243 7.59 -1.22 18.59
N ARG A 244 7.11 -0.76 19.76
CA ARG A 244 7.87 0.18 20.60
C ARG A 244 9.27 -0.38 20.95
N GLU A 245 9.35 -1.66 21.31
CA GLU A 245 10.59 -2.34 21.63
C GLU A 245 11.55 -2.41 20.43
N LYS A 246 11.07 -2.88 19.28
CA LYS A 246 11.86 -2.93 18.05
C LYS A 246 12.41 -1.57 17.63
N ALA A 247 11.64 -0.49 17.86
CA ALA A 247 12.13 0.86 17.58
C ALA A 247 13.23 1.29 18.56
N LEU A 248 13.13 0.95 19.84
CA LEU A 248 14.19 1.22 20.84
C LEU A 248 15.47 0.44 20.54
N ASN A 249 15.36 -0.78 20.07
CA ASN A 249 16.47 -1.65 19.68
C ASN A 249 17.07 -1.33 18.31
N HIS A 250 16.50 -0.38 17.56
CA HIS A 250 16.92 -0.06 16.19
C HIS A 250 16.86 -1.24 15.21
N ASP A 251 15.91 -2.17 15.36
CA ASP A 251 15.84 -3.44 14.63
C ASP A 251 15.73 -3.27 13.11
N ILE A 252 15.26 -2.11 12.61
CA ILE A 252 15.20 -1.85 11.17
C ILE A 252 16.56 -1.66 10.50
N LEU A 253 17.62 -1.32 11.27
CA LEU A 253 18.96 -1.10 10.71
C LEU A 253 19.55 -2.40 10.14
N PRO A 254 19.67 -3.51 10.92
CA PRO A 254 20.18 -4.76 10.38
C PRO A 254 19.28 -5.36 9.30
N ILE A 255 17.94 -5.18 9.36
CA ILE A 255 17.04 -5.62 8.29
C ILE A 255 17.35 -4.87 6.99
N ALA A 256 17.58 -3.56 7.06
CA ALA A 256 17.93 -2.76 5.88
C ALA A 256 19.30 -3.15 5.29
N ASP A 257 20.29 -3.48 6.15
CA ASP A 257 21.58 -3.95 5.70
C ASP A 257 21.44 -5.28 4.93
N LEU A 258 20.62 -6.19 5.42
CA LEU A 258 20.31 -7.46 4.75
C LEU A 258 19.54 -7.24 3.43
N CYS A 259 18.55 -6.35 3.42
CA CYS A 259 17.83 -5.96 2.20
C CYS A 259 18.77 -5.43 1.12
N ALA A 260 19.71 -4.56 1.50
CA ALA A 260 20.70 -4.01 0.57
C ALA A 260 21.66 -5.08 0.01
N GLN A 261 22.04 -6.08 0.83
CA GLN A 261 22.86 -7.23 0.42
C GLN A 261 22.10 -8.12 -0.58
N TRP A 262 20.80 -8.29 -0.40
CA TRP A 262 19.96 -9.11 -1.27
C TRP A 262 19.52 -8.40 -2.57
N GLY A 263 19.81 -7.10 -2.70
CA GLY A 263 19.39 -6.33 -3.88
C GLY A 263 17.91 -5.91 -3.87
N VAL A 264 17.28 -5.88 -2.69
CA VAL A 264 15.90 -5.41 -2.51
C VAL A 264 15.79 -3.93 -2.85
N HIS A 265 14.75 -3.54 -3.57
CA HIS A 265 14.56 -2.16 -4.02
C HIS A 265 14.00 -1.23 -2.92
N GLU A 266 13.05 -1.72 -2.13
CA GLU A 266 12.38 -0.91 -1.10
C GLU A 266 12.10 -1.73 0.16
N MET A 267 12.22 -1.12 1.33
CA MET A 267 11.76 -1.69 2.59
C MET A 267 10.64 -0.83 3.16
N THR A 268 9.47 -1.44 3.35
CA THR A 268 8.31 -0.80 3.96
C THR A 268 8.21 -1.19 5.43
N VAL A 269 8.17 -0.20 6.30
CA VAL A 269 8.06 -0.37 7.74
C VAL A 269 6.67 0.05 8.21
N PHE A 270 5.92 -0.87 8.77
CA PHE A 270 4.60 -0.64 9.35
C PHE A 270 4.67 -0.44 10.86
N ASP A 271 3.92 0.54 11.39
CA ASP A 271 3.67 0.63 12.84
C ASP A 271 2.86 -0.59 13.29
N ALA A 272 3.21 -1.15 14.44
CA ALA A 272 2.35 -2.10 15.12
C ALA A 272 1.04 -1.40 15.53
N ILE A 273 -0.09 -1.99 15.15
CA ILE A 273 -1.43 -1.48 15.44
C ILE A 273 -2.19 -2.53 16.24
N GLN A 274 -2.92 -2.11 17.28
CA GLN A 274 -3.76 -2.98 18.09
C GLN A 274 -4.99 -3.47 17.31
N THR A 275 -4.77 -4.51 16.50
CA THR A 275 -5.80 -5.22 15.72
C THR A 275 -5.36 -6.67 15.51
N GLY A 276 -6.28 -7.56 15.16
CA GLY A 276 -5.98 -8.98 14.98
C GLY A 276 -5.30 -9.60 16.21
N GLU A 277 -4.17 -10.29 16.02
CA GLU A 277 -3.39 -10.91 17.12
C GLU A 277 -2.81 -9.89 18.11
N LEU A 278 -2.63 -8.63 17.69
CA LEU A 278 -2.13 -7.57 18.56
C LEU A 278 -3.21 -6.80 19.31
N LYS A 279 -4.50 -7.18 19.17
CA LYS A 279 -5.66 -6.44 19.71
C LYS A 279 -5.53 -6.16 21.20
N GLU A 280 -5.13 -7.16 21.99
CA GLU A 280 -5.05 -7.08 23.46
C GLU A 280 -3.65 -6.69 23.99
N GLN A 281 -2.66 -6.50 23.10
CA GLN A 281 -1.31 -6.17 23.52
C GLN A 281 -1.18 -4.69 23.88
N LYS A 282 -0.92 -4.43 25.17
CA LYS A 282 -0.65 -3.08 25.68
C LYS A 282 0.77 -2.66 25.30
N ASP A 283 0.99 -1.36 25.19
CA ASP A 283 2.33 -0.74 24.97
C ASP A 283 3.08 -1.14 23.70
N ILE A 284 2.42 -1.81 22.75
CA ILE A 284 3.04 -2.23 21.50
C ILE A 284 3.20 -1.07 20.50
N THR A 285 2.30 -0.08 20.56
CA THR A 285 2.28 1.03 19.61
C THR A 285 3.40 2.03 19.87
N LEU A 286 3.89 2.65 18.81
CA LEU A 286 4.91 3.67 18.90
C LEU A 286 4.37 4.93 19.61
N ASN A 287 5.15 5.45 20.54
CA ASN A 287 4.95 6.78 21.13
C ASN A 287 5.78 7.84 20.41
N LYS A 288 5.71 9.10 20.85
CA LYS A 288 6.41 10.22 20.21
C LYS A 288 7.93 10.03 20.15
N SER A 289 8.54 9.48 21.21
CA SER A 289 10.00 9.24 21.25
C SER A 289 10.43 8.12 20.31
N THR A 290 9.78 6.97 20.35
CA THR A 290 10.10 5.83 19.48
C THR A 290 9.81 6.09 18.01
N ARG A 291 8.80 6.89 17.69
CA ARG A 291 8.59 7.40 16.32
C ARG A 291 9.75 8.26 15.85
N LYS A 292 10.28 9.13 16.71
CA LYS A 292 11.46 9.96 16.39
C LYS A 292 12.68 9.09 16.10
N ILE A 293 12.89 8.01 16.87
CA ILE A 293 13.95 7.02 16.63
C ILE A 293 13.75 6.39 15.25
N LEU A 294 12.60 5.81 14.99
CA LEU A 294 12.28 5.15 13.71
C LEU A 294 12.51 6.06 12.50
N LEU A 295 12.06 7.31 12.58
CA LEU A 295 12.28 8.30 11.51
C LEU A 295 13.76 8.67 11.37
N GLY A 296 14.51 8.72 12.47
CA GLY A 296 15.97 8.92 12.47
C GLY A 296 16.69 7.79 11.74
N ASP A 297 16.34 6.55 12.07
CA ASP A 297 16.90 5.35 11.44
C ASP A 297 16.55 5.29 9.95
N SER A 298 15.30 5.54 9.59
CA SER A 298 14.87 5.59 8.18
C SER A 298 15.67 6.63 7.37
N LYS A 299 15.93 7.81 7.93
CA LYS A 299 16.77 8.84 7.29
C LYS A 299 18.23 8.35 7.15
N ARG A 300 18.77 7.70 8.18
CA ARG A 300 20.13 7.13 8.18
C ARG A 300 20.28 6.07 7.09
N ILE A 301 19.31 5.15 6.96
CA ILE A 301 19.30 4.11 5.95
C ILE A 301 19.19 4.73 4.55
N ASN A 302 18.25 5.63 4.32
CA ASN A 302 18.07 6.29 3.03
C ASN A 302 19.29 7.11 2.59
N LYS A 303 20.07 7.64 3.55
CA LYS A 303 21.36 8.27 3.26
C LYS A 303 22.45 7.25 2.91
N LYS A 304 22.55 6.16 3.71
CA LYS A 304 23.57 5.09 3.55
C LYS A 304 23.40 4.36 2.21
N TYR A 305 22.18 4.05 1.83
CA TYR A 305 21.85 3.23 0.68
C TYR A 305 21.23 4.01 -0.49
N LYS A 306 21.52 5.32 -0.58
CA LYS A 306 21.00 6.17 -1.66
C LYS A 306 21.23 5.54 -3.04
N GLY A 307 20.15 5.36 -3.82
CA GLY A 307 20.18 4.77 -5.15
C GLY A 307 20.27 3.23 -5.19
N LYS A 308 20.26 2.54 -4.02
CA LYS A 308 20.29 1.08 -3.92
C LYS A 308 19.07 0.52 -3.20
N LEU A 309 18.74 1.08 -2.03
CA LEU A 309 17.60 0.68 -1.22
C LEU A 309 16.89 1.94 -0.72
N ARG A 310 15.58 1.94 -0.73
CA ARG A 310 14.75 2.94 -0.08
C ARG A 310 14.02 2.35 1.11
N VAL A 311 13.96 3.09 2.21
CA VAL A 311 13.07 2.78 3.32
C VAL A 311 11.93 3.78 3.36
N VAL A 312 10.71 3.28 3.33
CA VAL A 312 9.47 4.03 3.54
C VAL A 312 8.81 3.54 4.81
N THR A 313 8.33 4.47 5.62
CA THR A 313 7.58 4.14 6.82
C THR A 313 6.11 4.41 6.55
N GLN A 314 5.27 3.41 6.69
CA GLN A 314 3.81 3.54 6.69
C GLN A 314 3.34 4.01 8.08
N THR A 315 4.17 4.79 8.72
CA THR A 315 3.83 5.43 9.96
C THR A 315 3.14 6.74 9.66
N TRP A 316 2.08 7.02 10.38
CA TRP A 316 1.32 8.29 10.35
C TRP A 316 2.18 9.48 10.72
N THR A 317 3.41 9.22 11.00
CA THR A 317 4.49 10.16 11.29
C THR A 317 5.36 10.46 10.09
N ASN A 318 5.08 9.91 8.92
CA ASN A 318 5.65 10.35 7.65
C ASN A 318 5.39 11.83 7.34
N SER A 319 4.71 12.50 8.25
CA SER A 319 4.59 13.95 8.32
C SER A 319 5.91 14.74 8.18
N GLY A 320 7.04 14.07 8.02
CA GLY A 320 8.34 14.69 7.75
C GLY A 320 8.96 14.39 6.39
N GLN A 321 8.40 13.47 5.60
CA GLN A 321 8.96 13.08 4.31
C GLN A 321 8.03 13.47 3.16
N GLY A 322 8.28 14.62 2.55
CA GLY A 322 7.66 15.04 1.30
C GLY A 322 6.16 15.29 1.34
N PHE A 323 5.47 14.94 0.27
CA PHE A 323 4.02 15.16 0.09
C PHE A 323 3.16 14.45 1.14
N SER A 324 3.61 13.32 1.69
CA SER A 324 2.90 12.59 2.74
C SER A 324 2.68 13.39 4.02
N ARG A 325 3.49 14.44 4.26
CA ARG A 325 3.29 15.38 5.35
C ARG A 325 1.91 16.04 5.36
N PHE A 326 1.30 16.21 4.19
CA PHE A 326 0.01 16.86 4.03
C PHE A 326 -1.16 15.87 3.95
N ILE A 327 -0.90 14.56 3.92
CA ILE A 327 -1.90 13.55 3.65
C ILE A 327 -2.51 12.99 4.94
N GLY A 328 -1.69 12.70 5.96
CA GLY A 328 -2.14 12.07 7.20
C GLY A 328 -2.54 10.60 7.02
N CYS A 329 -3.58 10.18 7.73
CA CYS A 329 -4.14 8.83 7.62
C CYS A 329 -4.69 8.58 6.21
N LEU A 330 -4.23 7.51 5.55
CA LEU A 330 -4.65 7.16 4.19
C LEU A 330 -6.05 6.55 4.14
N ALA A 331 -6.49 5.92 5.24
CA ALA A 331 -7.78 5.24 5.34
C ALA A 331 -8.94 6.18 4.97
N ALA A 332 -9.73 5.79 3.96
CA ALA A 332 -10.83 6.59 3.41
C ALA A 332 -10.44 8.02 2.96
N ASN A 333 -9.16 8.25 2.71
CA ASN A 333 -8.65 9.51 2.17
C ASN A 333 -8.03 9.28 0.79
N LEU A 334 -7.10 8.34 0.70
CA LEU A 334 -6.44 7.93 -0.54
C LEU A 334 -6.47 6.43 -0.77
N GLN A 335 -6.90 5.64 0.23
CA GLN A 335 -6.98 4.19 0.11
C GLN A 335 -8.23 3.62 0.79
N PHE A 336 -8.58 2.41 0.39
CA PHE A 336 -9.56 1.54 1.03
C PHE A 336 -9.12 0.07 0.92
N HIS A 337 -9.86 -0.81 1.59
CA HIS A 337 -9.64 -2.25 1.59
C HIS A 337 -10.91 -2.99 1.21
N ILE A 338 -10.77 -4.01 0.36
CA ILE A 338 -11.83 -5.00 0.11
C ILE A 338 -11.41 -6.30 0.78
N THR A 339 -12.25 -6.80 1.69
CA THR A 339 -11.97 -8.08 2.36
C THR A 339 -12.11 -9.25 1.39
N THR A 340 -11.67 -10.43 1.82
CA THR A 340 -11.85 -11.67 1.05
C THR A 340 -13.31 -12.03 0.80
N GLN A 341 -14.24 -11.51 1.59
CA GLN A 341 -15.69 -11.70 1.49
C GLN A 341 -16.41 -10.57 0.76
N GLY A 342 -15.67 -9.56 0.31
CA GLY A 342 -16.22 -8.42 -0.42
C GLY A 342 -16.64 -7.22 0.45
N ASP A 343 -16.34 -7.22 1.74
CA ASP A 343 -16.64 -6.08 2.59
C ASP A 343 -15.75 -4.89 2.28
N PHE A 344 -16.35 -3.71 2.21
CA PHE A 344 -15.65 -2.46 1.98
C PHE A 344 -15.23 -1.84 3.31
N ALA A 345 -13.92 -1.82 3.56
CA ALA A 345 -13.31 -1.32 4.77
C ALA A 345 -12.41 -0.09 4.51
N PRO A 346 -12.20 0.80 5.49
CA PRO A 346 -11.35 1.98 5.34
C PRO A 346 -9.88 1.66 5.07
N CYS A 347 -9.36 0.61 5.68
CA CYS A 347 -8.02 0.05 5.50
C CYS A 347 -7.93 -1.36 6.09
N ASP A 348 -6.84 -2.05 5.82
CA ASP A 348 -6.55 -3.43 6.25
C ASP A 348 -6.56 -3.64 7.77
N PHE A 349 -6.31 -2.57 8.53
CA PHE A 349 -6.19 -2.62 9.99
C PHE A 349 -7.49 -2.28 10.72
N THR A 350 -8.50 -1.77 10.00
CA THR A 350 -9.75 -1.34 10.62
C THR A 350 -10.77 -2.49 10.57
N PRO A 351 -11.30 -2.92 11.73
CA PRO A 351 -12.28 -4.00 11.79
C PRO A 351 -13.72 -3.51 11.54
N LEU A 352 -13.90 -2.52 10.66
CA LEU A 352 -15.19 -1.92 10.33
C LEU A 352 -15.50 -2.07 8.85
N THR A 353 -16.77 -2.31 8.52
CA THR A 353 -17.25 -2.27 7.12
C THR A 353 -18.30 -1.19 6.91
N PHE A 354 -18.33 -0.65 5.70
CA PHE A 354 -19.31 0.32 5.20
C PHE A 354 -20.35 -0.30 4.26
N GLY A 355 -20.28 -1.60 4.04
CA GLY A 355 -21.14 -2.39 3.17
C GLY A 355 -20.34 -3.43 2.40
N ASN A 356 -20.97 -4.12 1.47
CA ASN A 356 -20.36 -5.20 0.71
C ASN A 356 -20.52 -4.94 -0.80
N ILE A 357 -19.49 -5.25 -1.59
CA ILE A 357 -19.47 -5.03 -3.04
C ILE A 357 -20.48 -5.91 -3.81
N ARG A 358 -20.97 -6.98 -3.20
CA ARG A 358 -22.04 -7.81 -3.75
C ARG A 358 -23.41 -7.16 -3.63
N GLU A 359 -23.56 -6.18 -2.74
CA GLU A 359 -24.82 -5.51 -2.40
C GLU A 359 -24.89 -4.10 -2.99
N GLU A 360 -23.75 -3.38 -3.00
CA GLU A 360 -23.70 -1.99 -3.43
C GLU A 360 -22.51 -1.76 -4.39
N PRO A 361 -22.66 -0.95 -5.46
CA PRO A 361 -21.55 -0.56 -6.32
C PRO A 361 -20.41 0.11 -5.55
N LEU A 362 -19.16 -0.21 -5.92
CA LEU A 362 -17.95 0.31 -5.25
C LEU A 362 -17.92 1.83 -5.14
N LYS A 363 -18.38 2.54 -6.17
CA LYS A 363 -18.47 4.02 -6.17
C LYS A 363 -19.39 4.53 -5.05
N LYS A 364 -20.54 3.90 -4.83
CA LYS A 364 -21.46 4.26 -3.73
C LYS A 364 -20.85 4.00 -2.37
N LEU A 365 -20.14 2.89 -2.20
CA LEU A 365 -19.43 2.57 -0.94
C LEU A 365 -18.34 3.61 -0.65
N TRP A 366 -17.59 4.05 -1.68
CA TRP A 366 -16.61 5.13 -1.54
C TRP A 366 -17.27 6.47 -1.16
N GLU A 367 -18.36 6.85 -1.79
CA GLU A 367 -19.11 8.06 -1.44
C GLU A 367 -19.67 7.99 -0.01
N LYS A 368 -20.21 6.84 0.40
CA LYS A 368 -20.74 6.59 1.75
C LYS A 368 -19.70 6.77 2.84
N ILE A 369 -18.50 6.25 2.66
CA ILE A 369 -17.44 6.41 3.66
C ILE A 369 -16.97 7.87 3.76
N LEU A 370 -16.89 8.59 2.65
CA LEU A 370 -16.47 9.99 2.63
C LEU A 370 -17.46 10.92 3.35
N GLN A 371 -18.75 10.56 3.38
CA GLN A 371 -19.79 11.32 4.07
C GLN A 371 -19.92 10.97 5.55
N HIS A 372 -19.37 9.83 5.98
CA HIS A 372 -19.53 9.35 7.35
C HIS A 372 -18.71 10.18 8.36
N PRO A 373 -19.29 10.57 9.53
CA PRO A 373 -18.60 11.38 10.54
C PRO A 373 -17.23 10.86 11.00
N ALA A 374 -17.01 9.55 10.95
CA ALA A 374 -15.72 8.92 11.28
C ALA A 374 -14.62 9.24 10.26
N TYR A 375 -14.96 9.57 9.00
CA TYR A 375 -14.02 9.67 7.88
C TYR A 375 -14.16 10.94 7.01
N CYS A 376 -15.23 11.73 7.16
CA CYS A 376 -15.48 12.94 6.37
C CYS A 376 -14.45 14.07 6.56
N TYR A 377 -13.44 13.87 7.40
CA TYR A 377 -12.36 14.82 7.65
C TYR A 377 -10.99 14.14 7.62
N ARG A 378 -9.96 14.91 7.29
CA ARG A 378 -8.59 14.42 7.33
C ARG A 378 -8.08 14.35 8.77
N LYS A 379 -7.39 13.25 9.10
CA LYS A 379 -6.70 13.08 10.37
C LYS A 379 -5.20 12.90 10.11
N GLN A 380 -4.39 13.65 10.84
CA GLN A 380 -2.93 13.60 10.67
C GLN A 380 -2.30 12.31 11.22
N SER A 381 -2.95 11.70 12.22
CA SER A 381 -2.51 10.44 12.84
C SER A 381 -3.40 9.28 12.43
N CYS A 382 -2.91 8.06 12.61
CA CYS A 382 -3.71 6.85 12.41
C CYS A 382 -4.95 6.85 13.30
N ARG A 383 -6.12 6.62 12.69
CA ARG A 383 -7.38 6.51 13.44
C ARG A 383 -7.36 5.35 14.42
N MET A 384 -6.77 4.21 14.04
CA MET A 384 -6.66 3.03 14.90
C MET A 384 -5.75 3.23 16.12
N GLN A 385 -4.93 4.28 16.13
CA GLN A 385 -4.08 4.66 17.27
C GLN A 385 -4.62 5.90 18.00
N ASP A 386 -5.77 6.41 17.61
CA ASP A 386 -6.44 7.55 18.23
C ASP A 386 -7.39 7.07 19.33
N PRO A 387 -7.19 7.50 20.59
CA PRO A 387 -8.01 7.02 21.71
C PRO A 387 -9.50 7.34 21.56
N ASP A 388 -9.84 8.53 21.06
CA ASP A 388 -11.25 8.94 20.91
C ASP A 388 -11.93 8.15 19.79
N PHE A 389 -11.23 7.94 18.67
CA PHE A 389 -11.75 7.11 17.60
C PHE A 389 -11.95 5.66 18.06
N ARG A 390 -10.96 5.10 18.77
CA ARG A 390 -11.08 3.75 19.32
C ARG A 390 -12.27 3.63 20.27
N LYS A 391 -12.34 4.51 21.26
CA LYS A 391 -13.42 4.52 22.24
C LYS A 391 -14.81 4.58 21.59
N LYS A 392 -14.93 5.34 20.50
CA LYS A 392 -16.21 5.54 19.82
C LYS A 392 -16.59 4.42 18.85
N TYR A 393 -15.62 3.87 18.10
CA TYR A 393 -15.90 3.00 16.95
C TYR A 393 -15.27 1.61 17.04
N ILE A 394 -14.24 1.40 17.86
CA ILE A 394 -13.51 0.12 17.89
C ILE A 394 -13.81 -0.64 19.17
N ASP A 395 -13.71 0.03 20.31
CA ASP A 395 -13.87 -0.61 21.63
C ASP A 395 -15.34 -0.88 21.96
N THR A 396 -16.27 -0.34 21.16
CA THR A 396 -17.72 -0.60 21.21
C THR A 396 -18.14 -1.85 20.43
N ILE A 397 -17.27 -2.41 19.59
CA ILE A 397 -17.55 -3.66 18.85
C ILE A 397 -17.70 -4.81 19.85
N PRO A 398 -18.80 -5.59 19.81
CA PRO A 398 -18.96 -6.77 20.67
C PRO A 398 -17.78 -7.74 20.50
N LYS A 399 -17.35 -8.38 21.59
CA LYS A 399 -16.16 -9.26 21.59
C LYS A 399 -16.30 -10.48 20.69
N ASP A 400 -17.51 -10.97 20.55
CA ASP A 400 -17.93 -12.15 19.76
C ASP A 400 -18.46 -11.78 18.36
N ALA A 401 -18.40 -10.49 17.98
CA ALA A 401 -18.90 -10.05 16.69
C ALA A 401 -18.04 -10.58 15.53
N ASP A 402 -18.69 -10.96 14.45
CA ASP A 402 -18.04 -11.21 13.18
C ASP A 402 -17.37 -9.93 12.65
N LEU A 403 -16.15 -10.06 12.18
CA LEU A 403 -15.38 -8.94 11.64
C LEU A 403 -15.19 -9.06 10.11
N PRO A 404 -15.24 -7.93 9.40
CA PRO A 404 -15.40 -6.54 9.88
C PRO A 404 -16.83 -6.23 10.33
N TYR A 405 -16.96 -5.44 11.38
CA TYR A 405 -18.26 -5.08 11.97
C TYR A 405 -18.92 -3.91 11.21
N PRO A 406 -20.22 -3.99 10.89
CA PRO A 406 -20.91 -2.91 10.19
C PRO A 406 -20.93 -1.62 11.04
N ILE A 407 -20.37 -0.53 10.51
CA ILE A 407 -20.31 0.75 11.25
C ILE A 407 -21.72 1.34 11.52
N SER A 408 -22.71 0.94 10.73
CA SER A 408 -24.10 1.35 10.91
C SER A 408 -24.77 0.78 12.17
N LYS A 409 -24.12 -0.19 12.83
CA LYS A 409 -24.60 -0.78 14.08
C LYS A 409 -23.92 -0.16 15.32
N LEU A 410 -23.06 0.83 15.15
CA LEU A 410 -22.41 1.62 16.19
C LEU A 410 -23.08 2.99 16.31
#